data_964b35d2208fd7cee8e75d2bbd0dc6ff
#
_entry.id   964b35d2208fd7cee8e75d2bbd0dc6ff
#
_cell.length_a   1.000
_cell.length_b   1.000
_cell.length_c   1.000
_cell.angle_alpha   90.00
_cell.angle_beta   90.00
_cell.angle_gamma   90.00
#
_symmetry.space_group_name_H-M   'P 1'
#
loop_
_entity.id
_entity.type
_entity.pdbx_description
1 polymer ?
#
loop_
_entity_poly.entity_id
_entity_poly.type
_entity_poly.pdbx_seq_one_letter_code
_entity_poly.pdbx_strand_id
1 'polypeptide(L)'
;MNNKVLSLLGLTAKGANLVSGEDTTLNEIKKGKIKLVIISQDASDNTKKKFIDKAKFRDIDYVIFSTKFELGKAIGKNERAVIGIKNINLARQIKNLIGGEAFDENESL
;
A
#
# COMPACT_ATOMS: atom_id res chain seq x y z
N MET A 1 -7.00 15.30 -3.77
CA MET A 1 -6.59 14.36 -4.71
C MET A 1 -6.44 13.02 -4.12
N ASN A 2 -5.49 12.89 -3.23
CA ASN A 2 -5.26 11.60 -2.61
C ASN A 2 -6.21 11.33 -1.46
N ASN A 3 -7.12 12.26 -1.21
CA ASN A 3 -8.02 12.14 -0.06
C ASN A 3 -8.91 10.91 -0.13
N LYS A 4 -9.35 10.56 -1.32
CA LYS A 4 -10.21 9.38 -1.46
C LYS A 4 -9.47 8.11 -1.07
N VAL A 5 -8.22 7.99 -1.50
CA VAL A 5 -7.41 6.81 -1.17
C VAL A 5 -7.13 6.77 0.32
N LEU A 6 -6.72 7.91 0.89
CA LEU A 6 -6.40 7.96 2.32
C LEU A 6 -7.64 7.66 3.17
N SER A 7 -8.81 8.18 2.77
CA SER A 7 -10.05 7.89 3.47
C SER A 7 -10.40 6.41 3.40
N LEU A 8 -10.22 5.81 2.23
CA LEU A 8 -10.50 4.39 2.06
C LEU A 8 -9.55 3.54 2.89
N LEU A 9 -8.28 3.96 3.00
CA LEU A 9 -7.33 3.26 3.87
C LEU A 9 -7.80 3.28 5.32
N GLY A 10 -8.32 4.41 5.79
CA GLY A 10 -8.84 4.50 7.15
C GLY A 10 -9.99 3.55 7.38
N LEU A 11 -10.91 3.45 6.43
CA LEU A 11 -12.02 2.52 6.53
C LEU A 11 -11.54 1.07 6.49
N THR A 12 -10.56 0.80 5.63
CA THR A 12 -9.97 -0.54 5.50
C THR A 12 -9.34 -0.98 6.82
N ALA A 13 -8.66 -0.05 7.47
CA ALA A 13 -8.02 -0.32 8.76
C ALA A 13 -9.05 -0.66 9.83
N LYS A 14 -10.16 0.07 9.84
CA LYS A 14 -11.23 -0.17 10.82
C LYS A 14 -11.83 -1.56 10.66
N GLY A 15 -11.88 -2.07 9.46
CA GLY A 15 -12.40 -3.40 9.19
C GLY A 15 -11.38 -4.51 9.36
N ALA A 16 -10.18 -4.19 9.84
CA ALA A 16 -9.11 -5.16 10.03
C ALA A 16 -8.68 -5.83 8.71
N ASN A 17 -8.81 -5.12 7.61
CA ASN A 17 -8.46 -5.63 6.28
C ASN A 17 -7.09 -5.15 5.81
N LEU A 18 -6.30 -4.58 6.71
CA LEU A 18 -4.93 -4.22 6.37
C LEU A 18 -3.99 -4.42 7.56
N VAL A 19 -2.73 -4.51 7.24
CA VAL A 19 -1.65 -4.52 8.23
C VAL A 19 -0.68 -3.42 7.84
N SER A 20 0.14 -2.98 8.78
CA SER A 20 1.09 -1.91 8.50
C SER A 20 2.41 -2.16 9.22
N GLY A 21 3.45 -1.51 8.72
CA GLY A 21 4.79 -1.66 9.26
C GLY A 21 5.53 -2.76 8.52
N GLU A 22 6.86 -2.68 8.53
CA GLU A 22 7.66 -3.58 7.70
C GLU A 22 7.57 -5.03 8.16
N ASP A 23 7.78 -5.27 9.46
CA ASP A 23 7.82 -6.65 9.93
C ASP A 23 6.48 -7.35 9.81
N THR A 24 5.42 -6.67 10.23
CA THR A 24 4.08 -7.26 10.17
C THR A 24 3.66 -7.53 8.73
N THR A 25 3.88 -6.55 7.85
CA THR A 25 3.49 -6.71 6.45
C THR A 25 4.29 -7.85 5.80
N LEU A 26 5.59 -7.92 6.08
CA LEU A 26 6.41 -8.97 5.51
C LEU A 26 5.93 -10.35 5.96
N ASN A 27 5.59 -10.50 7.23
CA ASN A 27 5.07 -11.78 7.73
C ASN A 27 3.77 -12.16 7.03
N GLU A 28 2.86 -11.21 6.82
CA GLU A 28 1.60 -11.48 6.16
C GLU A 28 1.79 -11.78 4.68
N ILE A 29 2.77 -11.15 4.04
CA ILE A 29 3.13 -11.50 2.66
C ILE A 29 3.56 -12.95 2.60
N LYS A 30 4.40 -13.39 3.52
CA LYS A 30 4.90 -14.77 3.54
C LYS A 30 3.78 -15.78 3.76
N LYS A 31 2.74 -15.37 4.48
CA LYS A 31 1.57 -16.22 4.71
C LYS A 31 0.59 -16.21 3.55
N GLY A 32 0.86 -15.43 2.51
CA GLY A 32 -0.02 -15.37 1.36
C GLY A 32 -1.28 -14.56 1.57
N LYS A 33 -1.30 -13.67 2.56
CA LYS A 33 -2.52 -12.95 2.93
C LYS A 33 -2.63 -11.54 2.36
N ILE A 34 -1.60 -11.06 1.67
CA ILE A 34 -1.58 -9.69 1.17
C ILE A 34 -1.93 -9.66 -0.31
N LYS A 35 -2.84 -8.76 -0.68
CA LYS A 35 -3.29 -8.60 -2.06
C LYS A 35 -2.74 -7.34 -2.72
N LEU A 36 -2.26 -6.39 -1.93
CA LEU A 36 -1.65 -5.16 -2.45
C LEU A 36 -0.68 -4.64 -1.41
N VAL A 37 0.50 -4.24 -1.85
CA VAL A 37 1.48 -3.60 -0.98
C VAL A 37 1.56 -2.12 -1.35
N ILE A 38 1.40 -1.25 -0.37
CA ILE A 38 1.53 0.20 -0.55
C ILE A 38 2.83 0.62 0.13
N ILE A 39 3.70 1.29 -0.62
CA ILE A 39 5.00 1.72 -0.12
C ILE A 39 5.04 3.25 -0.23
N SER A 40 5.42 3.92 0.85
CA SER A 40 5.48 5.38 0.81
C SER A 40 6.57 5.87 -0.13
N GLN A 41 6.35 7.05 -0.70
CA GLN A 41 7.32 7.66 -1.61
C GLN A 41 8.64 7.95 -0.91
N ASP A 42 8.57 8.27 0.38
CA ASP A 42 9.75 8.62 1.18
C ASP A 42 10.29 7.43 1.99
N ALA A 43 9.90 6.21 1.65
CA ALA A 43 10.51 5.04 2.24
C ALA A 43 11.97 4.97 1.79
N SER A 44 12.82 4.35 2.63
CA SER A 44 14.22 4.20 2.26
C SER A 44 14.35 3.31 1.03
N ASP A 45 15.48 3.43 0.34
CA ASP A 45 15.73 2.60 -0.84
C ASP A 45 15.73 1.12 -0.46
N ASN A 46 16.27 0.78 0.70
CA ASN A 46 16.27 -0.60 1.17
C ASN A 46 14.85 -1.12 1.37
N THR A 47 14.00 -0.32 1.98
CA THR A 47 12.61 -0.71 2.21
C THR A 47 11.87 -0.89 0.88
N LYS A 48 12.04 0.07 -0.03
CA LYS A 48 11.40 -0.03 -1.35
C LYS A 48 11.82 -1.30 -2.06
N LYS A 49 13.14 -1.54 -2.13
CA LYS A 49 13.65 -2.71 -2.82
C LYS A 49 13.14 -3.99 -2.19
N LYS A 50 13.17 -4.07 -0.87
CA LYS A 50 12.74 -5.27 -0.17
C LYS A 50 11.28 -5.62 -0.51
N PHE A 51 10.39 -4.65 -0.42
CA PHE A 51 8.97 -4.94 -0.60
C PHE A 51 8.59 -5.07 -2.07
N ILE A 52 9.25 -4.34 -2.96
CA ILE A 52 9.02 -4.54 -4.39
C ILE A 52 9.47 -5.94 -4.79
N ASP A 53 10.65 -6.36 -4.34
CA ASP A 53 11.15 -7.71 -4.67
C ASP A 53 10.21 -8.79 -4.13
N LYS A 54 9.76 -8.64 -2.89
CA LYS A 54 8.84 -9.63 -2.30
C LYS A 54 7.51 -9.68 -3.03
N ALA A 55 6.99 -8.50 -3.41
CA ALA A 55 5.73 -8.45 -4.13
C ALA A 55 5.86 -9.13 -5.49
N LYS A 56 6.94 -8.85 -6.21
CA LYS A 56 7.17 -9.48 -7.51
C LYS A 56 7.35 -10.98 -7.38
N PHE A 57 8.09 -11.41 -6.39
CA PHE A 57 8.33 -12.83 -6.18
C PHE A 57 7.02 -13.58 -5.91
N ARG A 58 6.11 -12.95 -5.18
CA ARG A 58 4.84 -13.56 -4.83
C ARG A 58 3.71 -13.19 -5.78
N ASP A 59 4.01 -12.45 -6.83
CA ASP A 59 3.00 -12.01 -7.81
C ASP A 59 1.89 -11.19 -7.15
N ILE A 60 2.30 -10.28 -6.26
CA ILE A 60 1.39 -9.37 -5.58
C ILE A 60 1.57 -7.97 -6.17
N ASP A 61 0.46 -7.28 -6.40
CA ASP A 61 0.52 -5.89 -6.87
C ASP A 61 1.13 -4.98 -5.81
N TYR A 62 1.84 -3.96 -6.26
CA TYR A 62 2.36 -2.95 -5.35
C TYR A 62 2.23 -1.57 -5.98
N VAL A 63 2.19 -0.55 -5.14
CA VAL A 63 2.15 0.85 -5.58
C VAL A 63 3.04 1.69 -4.66
N ILE A 64 3.61 2.73 -5.24
CA ILE A 64 4.34 3.75 -4.46
C ILE A 64 3.39 4.91 -4.32
N PHE A 65 3.06 5.28 -3.09
CA PHE A 65 1.99 6.25 -2.87
C PHE A 65 2.15 7.01 -1.56
N SER A 66 2.04 8.34 -1.61
CA SER A 66 1.97 9.20 -0.44
C SER A 66 3.24 9.15 0.40
N THR A 67 3.17 9.64 1.62
CA THR A 67 4.31 9.73 2.54
C THR A 67 4.08 8.88 3.77
N LYS A 68 5.14 8.57 4.49
CA LYS A 68 5.05 7.82 5.73
C LYS A 68 4.09 8.48 6.71
N PHE A 69 4.17 9.81 6.80
CA PHE A 69 3.31 10.56 7.71
C PHE A 69 1.85 10.40 7.34
N GLU A 70 1.52 10.62 6.07
CA GLU A 70 0.12 10.57 5.64
C GLU A 70 -0.45 9.16 5.70
N LEU A 71 0.33 8.17 5.34
CA LEU A 71 -0.13 6.78 5.42
C LEU A 71 -0.42 6.39 6.86
N GLY A 72 0.48 6.70 7.77
CA GLY A 72 0.25 6.42 9.18
C GLY A 72 -0.97 7.16 9.72
N LYS A 73 -1.07 8.45 9.41
CA LYS A 73 -2.19 9.25 9.87
C LYS A 73 -3.53 8.69 9.37
N ALA A 74 -3.57 8.27 8.12
CA ALA A 74 -4.80 7.75 7.51
C ALA A 74 -5.34 6.53 8.26
N ILE A 75 -4.47 5.72 8.83
CA ILE A 75 -4.89 4.50 9.52
C ILE A 75 -4.81 4.63 11.04
N GLY A 76 -4.61 5.86 11.53
CA GLY A 76 -4.61 6.12 12.96
C GLY A 76 -3.36 5.66 13.68
N LYS A 77 -2.22 5.67 13.00
CA LYS A 77 -0.94 5.22 13.53
C LYS A 77 0.13 6.28 13.34
N ASN A 78 1.28 6.06 13.95
CA ASN A 78 2.47 6.85 13.65
C ASN A 78 2.91 6.55 12.22
N GLU A 79 4.00 7.15 11.80
CA GLU A 79 4.49 6.97 10.43
C GLU A 79 4.54 5.51 10.01
N ARG A 80 4.12 5.26 8.77
CA ARG A 80 4.13 3.92 8.19
C ARG A 80 4.68 3.97 6.77
N ALA A 81 5.81 3.31 6.56
CA ALA A 81 6.41 3.24 5.23
C ALA A 81 5.74 2.19 4.34
N VAL A 82 5.11 1.19 4.95
CA VAL A 82 4.52 0.07 4.21
C VAL A 82 3.18 -0.31 4.81
N ILE A 83 2.21 -0.57 3.93
CA ILE A 83 0.89 -1.06 4.30
C ILE A 83 0.58 -2.24 3.40
N GLY A 84 -0.01 -3.29 3.97
CA GLY A 84 -0.47 -4.44 3.20
C GLY A 84 -1.97 -4.55 3.27
N ILE A 85 -2.63 -4.65 2.13
CA ILE A 85 -4.08 -4.78 2.04
C ILE A 85 -4.44 -6.25 1.89
N LYS A 86 -5.34 -6.74 2.72
CA LYS A 86 -5.66 -8.16 2.79
C LYS A 86 -6.90 -8.55 1.98
N ASN A 87 -7.77 -7.60 1.72
CA ASN A 87 -9.01 -7.86 1.00
C ASN A 87 -8.85 -7.53 -0.48
N ILE A 88 -9.16 -8.50 -1.35
CA ILE A 88 -8.93 -8.31 -2.79
C ILE A 88 -9.79 -7.20 -3.39
N ASN A 89 -11.03 -7.06 -2.92
CA ASN A 89 -11.90 -6.02 -3.46
C ASN A 89 -11.41 -4.62 -3.07
N LEU A 90 -10.99 -4.46 -1.84
CA LEU A 90 -10.44 -3.18 -1.38
C LEU A 90 -9.11 -2.89 -2.06
N ALA A 91 -8.30 -3.94 -2.25
CA ALA A 91 -7.02 -3.79 -2.97
C ALA A 91 -7.26 -3.27 -4.39
N ARG A 92 -8.26 -3.81 -5.08
CA ARG A 92 -8.60 -3.36 -6.42
C ARG A 92 -9.08 -1.92 -6.44
N GLN A 93 -9.95 -1.56 -5.50
CA GLN A 93 -10.44 -0.18 -5.43
C GLN A 93 -9.29 0.79 -5.19
N ILE A 94 -8.44 0.47 -4.23
CA ILE A 94 -7.31 1.34 -3.89
C ILE A 94 -6.37 1.46 -5.10
N LYS A 95 -6.03 0.32 -5.69
CA LYS A 95 -5.12 0.31 -6.84
C LYS A 95 -5.70 1.12 -7.99
N ASN A 96 -6.99 0.96 -8.26
CA ASN A 96 -7.63 1.69 -9.35
C ASN A 96 -7.64 3.19 -9.11
N LEU A 97 -7.90 3.61 -7.88
CA LEU A 97 -7.89 5.04 -7.56
C LEU A 97 -6.49 5.63 -7.72
N ILE A 98 -5.48 4.92 -7.24
CA ILE A 98 -4.10 5.38 -7.37
C ILE A 98 -3.66 5.28 -8.82
N GLY A 99 -3.95 4.15 -9.44
CA GLY A 99 -3.56 3.90 -10.82
C GLY A 99 -4.22 4.86 -11.81
N GLY A 100 -5.44 5.30 -11.48
CA GLY A 100 -6.12 6.28 -12.32
C GLY A 100 -5.37 7.59 -12.41
N GLU A 101 -4.75 8.02 -11.32
CA GLU A 101 -3.96 9.24 -11.32
C GLU A 101 -2.59 9.02 -11.94
N ALA A 102 -1.91 7.96 -11.51
CA ALA A 102 -0.59 7.65 -12.04
C ALA A 102 -0.67 7.17 -13.48
N PHE A 103 -1.73 6.44 -13.78
CA PHE A 103 -1.95 5.88 -15.09
C PHE A 103 -2.06 6.96 -16.17
N ASP A 104 -2.75 8.05 -15.84
CA ASP A 104 -2.88 9.13 -16.80
C ASP A 104 -1.52 9.66 -17.23
N GLU A 105 -0.57 9.74 -16.30
CA GLU A 105 0.78 10.16 -16.61
C GLU A 105 1.46 9.15 -17.53
N ASN A 106 1.29 7.88 -17.22
CA ASN A 106 1.93 6.81 -17.99
C ASN A 106 1.33 6.66 -19.36
N GLU A 107 0.02 6.78 -19.43
CA GLU A 107 -0.69 6.59 -20.69
C GLU A 107 -0.44 7.72 -21.66
N SER A 108 -0.08 8.86 -21.16
CA SER A 108 0.25 9.96 -22.06
C SER A 108 1.53 9.68 -22.83
N LEU A 109 2.23 8.68 -22.42
CA LEU A 109 3.39 8.23 -23.15
C LEU A 109 2.97 7.40 -24.37
#